data_1a44d59db34e46a19f71d9a82ddc9042
#
_entry.id   1a44d59db34e46a19f71d9a82ddc9042
#
_cell.length_a   1.000
_cell.length_b   1.000
_cell.length_c   1.000
_cell.angle_alpha   90.00
_cell.angle_beta   90.00
_cell.angle_gamma   90.00
#
_symmetry.space_group_name_H-M   'P 1'
#
loop_
_entity.id
_entity.type
_entity.pdbx_description
1 polymer ?
#
loop_
_entity_poly.entity_id
_entity_poly.type
_entity_poly.pdbx_seq_one_letter_code
_entity_poly.pdbx_strand_id
1 'polypeptide(L)'
;LKIPLYIVLSVKFLNFFSENLAVKYAAFLFSIPIKFRRPDRENEYFLNSIHKKIYIPEVDKKIMTYELEASGPKVLLVHGWSGRGTQMHALAKECHKEGMNVFSFDLPAHGQSSSNTTLIPEVVKCVRSLYQKIGPFDYAIGHSIGGICIMNSLRFGDKYKKMVTISSPHVNVDMFKDFIFKICLLYTSDAADDQA
;
A
#
# COMPACT_ATOMS: atom_id res chain seq x y z
N LEU A 1 8.63 12.29 6.07
CA LEU A 1 7.31 12.95 6.01
C LEU A 1 7.21 13.89 7.20
N LYS A 2 7.01 15.20 6.98
CA LYS A 2 6.72 16.12 8.10
C LYS A 2 5.23 15.97 8.45
N ILE A 3 4.95 15.55 9.68
CA ILE A 3 3.57 15.44 10.17
C ILE A 3 3.08 16.87 10.45
N PRO A 4 1.89 17.26 9.96
CA PRO A 4 1.33 18.59 10.23
C PRO A 4 1.17 18.86 11.73
N LEU A 5 1.52 20.08 12.15
CA LEU A 5 1.51 20.46 13.58
C LEU A 5 0.15 20.24 14.25
N TYR A 6 -0.95 20.50 13.55
CA TYR A 6 -2.30 20.30 14.11
C TYR A 6 -2.58 18.82 14.44
N ILE A 7 -2.01 17.88 13.70
CA ILE A 7 -2.11 16.43 14.02
C ILE A 7 -1.34 16.12 15.31
N VAL A 8 -0.12 16.66 15.44
CA VAL A 8 0.69 16.48 16.63
C VAL A 8 -0.04 17.05 17.86
N LEU A 9 -0.59 18.28 17.73
CA LEU A 9 -1.33 18.92 18.81
C LEU A 9 -2.61 18.16 19.19
N SER A 10 -3.35 17.61 18.22
CA SER A 10 -4.55 16.81 18.51
C SER A 10 -4.21 15.49 19.22
N VAL A 11 -3.11 14.82 18.85
CA VAL A 11 -2.64 13.62 19.57
C VAL A 11 -2.21 13.99 21.00
N LYS A 12 -1.47 15.09 21.19
CA LYS A 12 -1.08 15.61 22.53
C LYS A 12 -2.31 15.89 23.41
N PHE A 13 -3.28 16.58 22.85
CA PHE A 13 -4.52 16.91 23.56
C PHE A 13 -5.25 15.65 24.01
N LEU A 14 -5.41 14.65 23.13
CA LEU A 14 -6.02 13.38 23.50
C LEU A 14 -5.20 12.61 24.53
N ASN A 15 -3.88 12.65 24.45
CA ASN A 15 -2.99 11.96 25.38
C ASN A 15 -3.08 12.54 26.80
N PHE A 16 -3.37 13.85 26.93
CA PHE A 16 -3.60 14.49 28.22
C PHE A 16 -4.80 13.87 28.97
N PHE A 17 -5.84 13.44 28.24
CA PHE A 17 -7.02 12.80 28.84
C PHE A 17 -6.90 11.29 28.93
N SER A 18 -6.32 10.64 27.92
CA SER A 18 -6.16 9.19 27.88
C SER A 18 -5.16 8.77 26.80
N GLU A 19 -4.11 8.08 27.21
CA GLU A 19 -3.13 7.45 26.31
C GLU A 19 -3.82 6.50 25.32
N ASN A 20 -4.80 5.74 25.77
CA ASN A 20 -5.54 4.79 24.92
C ASN A 20 -6.33 5.50 23.81
N LEU A 21 -6.88 6.68 24.07
CA LEU A 21 -7.54 7.50 23.04
C LEU A 21 -6.53 8.05 22.05
N ALA A 22 -5.37 8.53 22.51
CA ALA A 22 -4.30 9.02 21.64
C ALA A 22 -3.78 7.91 20.71
N VAL A 23 -3.55 6.69 21.24
CA VAL A 23 -3.10 5.53 20.45
C VAL A 23 -4.15 5.12 19.41
N LYS A 24 -5.42 5.04 19.78
CA LYS A 24 -6.52 4.74 18.84
C LYS A 24 -6.62 5.78 17.73
N TYR A 25 -6.48 7.04 18.06
CA TYR A 25 -6.52 8.14 17.09
C TYR A 25 -5.30 8.10 16.16
N ALA A 26 -4.09 7.86 16.69
CA ALA A 26 -2.89 7.70 15.88
C ALA A 26 -3.00 6.49 14.92
N ALA A 27 -3.53 5.36 15.39
CA ALA A 27 -3.80 4.19 14.56
C ALA A 27 -4.83 4.48 13.44
N PHE A 28 -5.87 5.23 13.75
CA PHE A 28 -6.84 5.69 12.76
C PHE A 28 -6.19 6.58 11.69
N LEU A 29 -5.39 7.57 12.10
CA LEU A 29 -4.66 8.43 11.17
C LEU A 29 -3.69 7.63 10.29
N PHE A 30 -3.03 6.62 10.86
CA PHE A 30 -2.17 5.72 10.10
C PHE A 30 -2.93 4.92 9.05
N SER A 31 -4.21 4.60 9.29
CA SER A 31 -5.05 3.87 8.33
C SER A 31 -5.45 4.70 7.10
N ILE A 32 -5.20 6.02 7.09
CA ILE A 32 -5.55 6.93 6.01
C ILE A 32 -4.33 7.16 5.11
N PRO A 33 -4.26 6.57 3.90
CA PRO A 33 -3.17 6.85 2.98
C PRO A 33 -3.29 8.26 2.38
N ILE A 34 -2.15 8.92 2.21
CA ILE A 34 -2.11 10.23 1.54
C ILE A 34 -2.26 10.01 0.03
N LYS A 35 -3.24 10.67 -0.58
CA LYS A 35 -3.47 10.61 -2.02
C LYS A 35 -2.73 11.78 -2.71
N PHE A 36 -1.81 11.45 -3.61
CA PHE A 36 -1.08 12.41 -4.42
C PHE A 36 -1.63 12.44 -5.85
N ARG A 37 -1.49 13.58 -6.53
CA ARG A 37 -1.76 13.69 -7.96
C ARG A 37 -0.83 12.74 -8.73
N ARG A 38 -1.35 12.11 -9.81
CA ARG A 38 -0.54 11.27 -10.70
C ARG A 38 0.49 12.13 -11.42
N PRO A 39 1.80 11.79 -11.34
CA PRO A 39 2.82 12.48 -12.13
C PRO A 39 2.78 12.02 -13.60
N ASP A 40 3.26 12.90 -14.51
CA ASP A 40 3.17 12.66 -15.95
C ASP A 40 3.88 11.39 -16.43
N ARG A 41 4.95 10.98 -15.75
CA ARG A 41 5.68 9.73 -16.04
C ARG A 41 4.82 8.46 -15.95
N GLU A 42 3.68 8.50 -15.26
CA GLU A 42 2.76 7.38 -15.11
C GLU A 42 1.64 7.38 -16.17
N ASN A 43 1.51 8.47 -16.96
CA ASN A 43 0.40 8.63 -17.90
C ASN A 43 0.45 7.62 -19.04
N GLU A 44 1.63 7.26 -19.58
CA GLU A 44 1.77 6.26 -20.62
C GLU A 44 1.18 4.91 -20.16
N TYR A 45 1.55 4.45 -18.97
CA TYR A 45 1.01 3.20 -18.40
C TYR A 45 -0.50 3.30 -18.16
N PHE A 46 -0.95 4.41 -17.60
CA PHE A 46 -2.38 4.61 -17.34
C PHE A 46 -3.21 4.59 -18.62
N LEU A 47 -2.79 5.32 -19.66
CA LEU A 47 -3.55 5.44 -20.90
C LEU A 47 -3.58 4.14 -21.72
N ASN A 48 -2.50 3.35 -21.66
CA ASN A 48 -2.36 2.10 -22.43
C ASN A 48 -2.91 0.87 -21.70
N SER A 49 -3.25 0.99 -20.43
CA SER A 49 -3.80 -0.14 -19.67
C SER A 49 -5.33 -0.24 -19.77
N ILE A 50 -5.84 -1.47 -19.69
CA ILE A 50 -7.25 -1.76 -19.52
C ILE A 50 -7.61 -1.55 -18.05
N HIS A 51 -8.63 -0.74 -17.78
CA HIS A 51 -9.07 -0.40 -16.44
C HIS A 51 -10.33 -1.18 -16.06
N LYS A 52 -10.32 -1.86 -14.91
CA LYS A 52 -11.49 -2.54 -14.36
C LYS A 52 -11.65 -2.23 -12.88
N LYS A 53 -12.87 -2.03 -12.42
CA LYS A 53 -13.20 -1.95 -10.98
C LYS A 53 -13.74 -3.30 -10.54
N ILE A 54 -12.99 -4.01 -9.69
CA ILE A 54 -13.35 -5.31 -9.16
C ILE A 54 -13.85 -5.15 -7.73
N TYR A 55 -15.08 -5.62 -7.47
CA TYR A 55 -15.61 -5.66 -6.12
C TYR A 55 -15.05 -6.84 -5.34
N ILE A 56 -14.55 -6.56 -4.13
CA ILE A 56 -13.96 -7.52 -3.21
C ILE A 56 -14.87 -7.64 -1.99
N PRO A 57 -15.72 -8.69 -1.93
CA PRO A 57 -16.70 -8.86 -0.84
C PRO A 57 -16.07 -8.93 0.55
N GLU A 58 -14.89 -9.56 0.68
CA GLU A 58 -14.20 -9.80 1.94
C GLU A 58 -13.76 -8.53 2.68
N VAL A 59 -13.82 -7.38 1.99
CA VAL A 59 -13.49 -6.06 2.55
C VAL A 59 -14.53 -5.00 2.18
N ASP A 60 -15.60 -5.38 1.46
CA ASP A 60 -16.65 -4.48 0.96
C ASP A 60 -16.09 -3.26 0.20
N LYS A 61 -15.16 -3.51 -0.72
CA LYS A 61 -14.46 -2.43 -1.46
C LYS A 61 -14.36 -2.73 -2.95
N LYS A 62 -14.41 -1.66 -3.77
CA LYS A 62 -14.15 -1.71 -5.20
C LYS A 62 -12.69 -1.33 -5.46
N ILE A 63 -11.94 -2.24 -6.07
CA ILE A 63 -10.51 -2.10 -6.33
C ILE A 63 -10.29 -1.79 -7.81
N MET A 64 -9.58 -0.69 -8.10
CA MET A 64 -9.18 -0.33 -9.45
C MET A 64 -7.98 -1.16 -9.87
N THR A 65 -8.09 -1.86 -11.00
CA THR A 65 -7.03 -2.65 -11.61
C THR A 65 -6.62 -2.07 -12.96
N TYR A 66 -5.36 -2.28 -13.32
CA TYR A 66 -4.74 -1.87 -14.57
C TYR A 66 -4.08 -3.08 -15.20
N GLU A 67 -4.36 -3.35 -16.47
CA GLU A 67 -3.85 -4.50 -17.20
C GLU A 67 -3.19 -4.05 -18.49
N LEU A 68 -1.91 -4.41 -18.72
CA LEU A 68 -1.26 -4.42 -20.02
C LEU A 68 -1.36 -5.84 -20.57
N GLU A 69 -2.27 -6.04 -21.51
CA GLU A 69 -2.61 -7.33 -22.03
C GLU A 69 -1.51 -7.89 -22.93
N ALA A 70 -1.11 -9.14 -22.69
CA ALA A 70 -0.20 -9.91 -23.51
C ALA A 70 -0.50 -11.41 -23.36
N SER A 71 0.01 -12.24 -24.27
CA SER A 71 -0.25 -13.68 -24.28
C SER A 71 0.67 -14.51 -23.36
N GLY A 72 1.69 -13.88 -22.79
CA GLY A 72 2.68 -14.55 -21.93
C GLY A 72 2.24 -14.71 -20.47
N PRO A 73 3.19 -15.07 -19.60
CA PRO A 73 2.91 -15.29 -18.17
C PRO A 73 2.33 -14.06 -17.51
N LYS A 74 1.41 -14.28 -16.55
CA LYS A 74 0.80 -13.20 -15.78
C LYS A 74 1.70 -12.74 -14.64
N VAL A 75 1.92 -11.43 -14.52
CA VAL A 75 2.66 -10.83 -13.43
C VAL A 75 1.78 -9.83 -12.65
N LEU A 76 1.75 -9.96 -11.32
CA LEU A 76 1.07 -9.05 -10.42
C LEU A 76 2.07 -8.04 -9.83
N LEU A 77 1.78 -6.75 -9.98
CA LEU A 77 2.55 -5.66 -9.39
C LEU A 77 1.76 -5.01 -8.25
N VAL A 78 2.35 -4.93 -7.06
CA VAL A 78 1.70 -4.39 -5.86
C VAL A 78 2.53 -3.24 -5.28
N HIS A 79 1.95 -2.04 -5.28
CA HIS A 79 2.61 -0.82 -4.81
C HIS A 79 2.69 -0.70 -3.28
N GLY A 80 3.43 0.28 -2.78
CA GLY A 80 3.58 0.60 -1.36
C GLY A 80 2.52 1.56 -0.82
N TRP A 81 2.59 1.85 0.50
CA TRP A 81 1.70 2.79 1.18
C TRP A 81 1.74 4.18 0.52
N SER A 82 0.58 4.83 0.43
CA SER A 82 0.37 6.11 -0.26
C SER A 82 0.74 6.12 -1.74
N GLY A 83 1.01 4.95 -2.35
CA GLY A 83 1.25 4.78 -3.77
C GLY A 83 -0.03 4.58 -4.59
N ARG A 84 0.13 4.01 -5.77
CA ARG A 84 -0.95 3.60 -6.70
C ARG A 84 -0.44 2.55 -7.67
N GLY A 85 -1.34 1.82 -8.34
CA GLY A 85 -0.99 0.79 -9.31
C GLY A 85 -0.10 1.31 -10.43
N THR A 86 -0.40 2.50 -10.96
CA THR A 86 0.37 3.12 -12.04
C THR A 86 1.78 3.58 -11.63
N GLN A 87 2.08 3.71 -10.33
CA GLN A 87 3.43 3.99 -9.84
C GLN A 87 4.43 2.90 -10.23
N MET A 88 3.94 1.67 -10.46
CA MET A 88 4.75 0.54 -10.90
C MET A 88 5.08 0.57 -12.41
N HIS A 89 4.84 1.68 -13.11
CA HIS A 89 4.93 1.83 -14.56
C HIS A 89 6.24 1.36 -15.18
N ALA A 90 7.38 1.64 -14.54
CA ALA A 90 8.69 1.26 -15.07
C ALA A 90 8.85 -0.28 -15.11
N LEU A 91 8.47 -0.96 -14.02
CA LEU A 91 8.46 -2.43 -13.96
C LEU A 91 7.40 -3.01 -14.90
N ALA A 92 6.21 -2.39 -14.96
CA ALA A 92 5.16 -2.82 -15.86
C ALA A 92 5.61 -2.78 -17.32
N LYS A 93 6.30 -1.71 -17.73
CA LYS A 93 6.84 -1.54 -19.08
C LYS A 93 7.86 -2.63 -19.41
N GLU A 94 8.82 -2.90 -18.54
CA GLU A 94 9.84 -3.92 -18.78
C GLU A 94 9.23 -5.33 -18.80
N CYS A 95 8.37 -5.68 -17.86
CA CYS A 95 7.67 -6.97 -17.90
C CYS A 95 6.82 -7.14 -19.17
N HIS A 96 6.14 -6.09 -19.62
CA HIS A 96 5.33 -6.14 -20.83
C HIS A 96 6.18 -6.29 -22.11
N LYS A 97 7.36 -5.64 -22.19
CA LYS A 97 8.32 -5.85 -23.28
C LYS A 97 8.80 -7.30 -23.40
N GLU A 98 8.91 -7.99 -22.25
CA GLU A 98 9.22 -9.43 -22.20
C GLU A 98 8.00 -10.32 -22.50
N GLY A 99 6.91 -9.75 -23.00
CA GLY A 99 5.70 -10.46 -23.40
C GLY A 99 4.80 -10.90 -22.26
N MET A 100 5.03 -10.42 -21.03
CA MET A 100 4.19 -10.77 -19.88
C MET A 100 2.88 -9.98 -19.88
N ASN A 101 1.78 -10.65 -19.49
CA ASN A 101 0.52 -9.99 -19.19
C ASN A 101 0.62 -9.36 -17.79
N VAL A 102 0.62 -8.03 -17.73
CA VAL A 102 0.93 -7.27 -16.51
C VAL A 102 -0.33 -6.76 -15.85
N PHE A 103 -0.48 -7.07 -14.58
CA PHE A 103 -1.53 -6.56 -13.72
C PHE A 103 -0.96 -5.71 -12.60
N SER A 104 -1.52 -4.53 -12.39
CA SER A 104 -1.37 -3.78 -11.15
C SER A 104 -2.72 -3.30 -10.65
N PHE A 105 -2.79 -2.85 -9.42
CA PHE A 105 -4.04 -2.33 -8.85
C PHE A 105 -3.75 -1.27 -7.79
N ASP A 106 -4.71 -0.38 -7.58
CA ASP A 106 -4.68 0.54 -6.46
C ASP A 106 -5.12 -0.20 -5.20
N LEU A 107 -4.31 -0.19 -4.14
CA LEU A 107 -4.68 -0.78 -2.85
C LEU A 107 -6.00 -0.14 -2.33
N PRO A 108 -6.74 -0.80 -1.43
CA PRO A 108 -7.90 -0.17 -0.78
C PRO A 108 -7.55 1.20 -0.23
N ALA A 109 -8.43 2.18 -0.38
CA ALA A 109 -8.23 3.58 0.00
C ALA A 109 -7.16 4.36 -0.79
N HIS A 110 -6.45 3.73 -1.74
CA HIS A 110 -5.44 4.37 -2.58
C HIS A 110 -5.98 4.67 -3.98
N GLY A 111 -5.32 5.59 -4.70
CA GLY A 111 -5.62 5.91 -6.09
C GLY A 111 -7.10 6.06 -6.39
N GLN A 112 -7.63 5.25 -7.31
CA GLN A 112 -9.03 5.22 -7.73
C GLN A 112 -9.86 4.09 -7.08
N SER A 113 -9.25 3.31 -6.18
CA SER A 113 -9.95 2.33 -5.36
C SER A 113 -10.83 3.02 -4.31
N SER A 114 -11.91 2.35 -3.92
CA SER A 114 -12.87 2.88 -2.95
C SER A 114 -12.33 2.91 -1.51
N SER A 115 -13.02 3.64 -0.64
CA SER A 115 -12.69 3.86 0.76
C SER A 115 -11.67 4.99 1.01
N ASN A 116 -11.59 5.42 2.26
CA ASN A 116 -10.61 6.40 2.74
C ASN A 116 -9.63 5.80 3.76
N THR A 117 -9.91 4.58 4.23
CA THR A 117 -9.06 3.88 5.20
C THR A 117 -8.76 2.47 4.72
N THR A 118 -7.59 1.97 5.11
CA THR A 118 -7.23 0.57 4.94
C THR A 118 -6.18 0.13 5.96
N LEU A 119 -6.07 -1.18 6.12
CA LEU A 119 -5.04 -1.84 6.94
C LEU A 119 -4.42 -2.98 6.15
N ILE A 120 -3.21 -3.40 6.52
CA ILE A 120 -2.48 -4.48 5.85
C ILE A 120 -3.32 -5.76 5.68
N PRO A 121 -4.08 -6.25 6.69
CA PRO A 121 -4.93 -7.42 6.52
C PRO A 121 -5.97 -7.30 5.41
N GLU A 122 -6.53 -6.10 5.18
CA GLU A 122 -7.47 -5.86 4.08
C GLU A 122 -6.76 -5.91 2.72
N VAL A 123 -5.54 -5.37 2.64
CA VAL A 123 -4.72 -5.44 1.41
C VAL A 123 -4.40 -6.91 1.07
N VAL A 124 -4.04 -7.72 2.07
CA VAL A 124 -3.81 -9.16 1.87
C VAL A 124 -5.07 -9.86 1.32
N LYS A 125 -6.25 -9.55 1.86
CA LYS A 125 -7.52 -10.09 1.34
C LYS A 125 -7.75 -9.65 -0.12
N CYS A 126 -7.44 -8.40 -0.46
CA CYS A 126 -7.55 -7.92 -1.84
C CYS A 126 -6.59 -8.64 -2.79
N VAL A 127 -5.32 -8.85 -2.41
CA VAL A 127 -4.35 -9.61 -3.21
C VAL A 127 -4.89 -11.01 -3.49
N ARG A 128 -5.38 -11.70 -2.47
CA ARG A 128 -5.97 -13.04 -2.60
C ARG A 128 -7.20 -13.08 -3.49
N SER A 129 -8.15 -12.16 -3.27
CA SER A 129 -9.36 -12.09 -4.10
C SER A 129 -9.01 -11.81 -5.57
N LEU A 130 -8.04 -10.93 -5.84
CA LEU A 130 -7.57 -10.67 -7.21
C LEU A 130 -6.89 -11.91 -7.79
N TYR A 131 -6.06 -12.61 -7.00
CA TYR A 131 -5.46 -13.89 -7.43
C TYR A 131 -6.52 -14.90 -7.86
N GLN A 132 -7.63 -15.02 -7.12
CA GLN A 132 -8.72 -15.94 -7.43
C GLN A 132 -9.58 -15.49 -8.61
N LYS A 133 -9.82 -14.18 -8.77
CA LYS A 133 -10.75 -13.64 -9.78
C LYS A 133 -10.14 -13.45 -11.16
N ILE A 134 -8.88 -13.02 -11.22
CA ILE A 134 -8.17 -12.67 -12.47
C ILE A 134 -6.82 -13.37 -12.64
N GLY A 135 -6.34 -14.06 -11.60
CA GLY A 135 -5.18 -14.94 -11.67
C GLY A 135 -5.51 -16.30 -12.32
N PRO A 136 -4.74 -17.37 -12.04
CA PRO A 136 -3.53 -17.29 -11.22
C PRO A 136 -2.45 -16.42 -11.85
N PHE A 137 -1.57 -15.85 -11.01
CA PHE A 137 -0.41 -15.09 -11.47
C PHE A 137 0.83 -15.98 -11.38
N ASP A 138 1.64 -16.00 -12.44
CA ASP A 138 2.90 -16.74 -12.47
C ASP A 138 3.98 -16.07 -11.63
N TYR A 139 4.00 -14.73 -11.66
CA TYR A 139 4.98 -13.90 -10.97
C TYR A 139 4.30 -12.81 -10.15
N ALA A 140 4.99 -12.34 -9.11
CA ALA A 140 4.53 -11.20 -8.32
C ALA A 140 5.72 -10.30 -7.93
N ILE A 141 5.54 -8.98 -8.04
CA ILE A 141 6.52 -7.98 -7.63
C ILE A 141 5.83 -7.01 -6.68
N GLY A 142 6.33 -6.90 -5.45
CA GLY A 142 5.77 -6.02 -4.43
C GLY A 142 6.77 -5.00 -3.93
N HIS A 143 6.35 -3.75 -3.85
CA HIS A 143 7.13 -2.66 -3.27
C HIS A 143 6.64 -2.37 -1.85
N SER A 144 7.58 -2.28 -0.89
CA SER A 144 7.27 -1.92 0.51
C SER A 144 6.17 -2.82 1.10
N ILE A 145 5.04 -2.28 1.58
CA ILE A 145 3.92 -3.08 2.10
C ILE A 145 3.32 -4.02 1.05
N GLY A 146 3.42 -3.69 -0.24
CA GLY A 146 2.97 -4.58 -1.32
C GLY A 146 3.69 -5.92 -1.31
N GLY A 147 5.00 -5.93 -1.06
CA GLY A 147 5.76 -7.17 -0.91
C GLY A 147 5.35 -7.97 0.32
N ILE A 148 5.09 -7.30 1.45
CA ILE A 148 4.55 -7.94 2.66
C ILE A 148 3.21 -8.61 2.35
N CYS A 149 2.33 -7.93 1.62
CA CYS A 149 0.99 -8.46 1.32
C CYS A 149 1.05 -9.69 0.39
N ILE A 150 1.94 -9.68 -0.61
CA ILE A 150 2.18 -10.85 -1.46
C ILE A 150 2.72 -12.02 -0.63
N MET A 151 3.73 -11.79 0.22
CA MET A 151 4.29 -12.85 1.08
C MET A 151 3.23 -13.44 2.01
N ASN A 152 2.37 -12.59 2.58
CA ASN A 152 1.30 -13.07 3.46
C ASN A 152 0.20 -13.83 2.68
N SER A 153 -0.03 -13.54 1.40
CA SER A 153 -1.00 -14.28 0.59
C SER A 153 -0.63 -15.75 0.41
N LEU A 154 0.66 -16.08 0.41
CA LEU A 154 1.14 -17.48 0.35
C LEU A 154 0.62 -18.34 1.49
N ARG A 155 0.46 -17.76 2.70
CA ARG A 155 -0.05 -18.48 3.88
C ARG A 155 -1.48 -19.01 3.69
N PHE A 156 -2.17 -18.50 2.68
CA PHE A 156 -3.54 -18.86 2.35
C PHE A 156 -3.64 -19.68 1.05
N GLY A 157 -2.51 -20.12 0.51
CA GLY A 157 -2.46 -21.06 -0.61
C GLY A 157 -2.23 -20.43 -1.98
N ASP A 158 -2.09 -19.09 -2.10
CA ASP A 158 -1.66 -18.47 -3.35
C ASP A 158 -0.24 -18.96 -3.71
N LYS A 159 0.01 -19.19 -5.00
CA LYS A 159 1.28 -19.75 -5.48
C LYS A 159 1.81 -18.92 -6.63
N TYR A 160 3.07 -18.50 -6.53
CA TYR A 160 3.79 -17.81 -7.59
C TYR A 160 5.03 -18.62 -7.96
N LYS A 161 5.37 -18.71 -9.23
CA LYS A 161 6.63 -19.35 -9.69
C LYS A 161 7.85 -18.62 -9.15
N LYS A 162 7.79 -17.26 -9.15
CA LYS A 162 8.80 -16.39 -8.56
C LYS A 162 8.15 -15.14 -7.98
N MET A 163 8.75 -14.62 -6.92
CA MET A 163 8.37 -13.34 -6.31
C MET A 163 9.58 -12.45 -6.13
N VAL A 164 9.38 -11.15 -6.26
CA VAL A 164 10.37 -10.12 -5.95
C VAL A 164 9.76 -9.14 -4.96
N THR A 165 10.48 -8.84 -3.89
CA THR A 165 10.10 -7.80 -2.94
C THR A 165 11.14 -6.69 -2.97
N ILE A 166 10.71 -5.45 -3.14
CA ILE A 166 11.56 -4.27 -3.25
C ILE A 166 11.33 -3.42 -2.01
N SER A 167 12.39 -3.17 -1.22
CA SER A 167 12.33 -2.35 0.01
C SER A 167 11.18 -2.73 0.95
N SER A 168 10.85 -4.02 1.02
CA SER A 168 9.80 -4.51 1.91
C SER A 168 10.36 -4.67 3.32
N PRO A 169 9.72 -4.08 4.35
CA PRO A 169 10.17 -4.24 5.73
C PRO A 169 10.04 -5.70 6.18
N HIS A 170 11.01 -6.12 6.98
CA HIS A 170 11.08 -7.49 7.49
C HIS A 170 9.96 -7.80 8.50
N VAL A 171 9.52 -6.80 9.25
CA VAL A 171 8.47 -6.94 10.28
C VAL A 171 7.51 -5.74 10.23
N ASN A 172 6.20 -6.02 10.15
CA ASN A 172 5.15 -4.98 10.13
C ASN A 172 5.13 -4.10 11.39
N VAL A 173 5.63 -4.62 12.52
CA VAL A 173 5.63 -3.94 13.82
C VAL A 173 6.56 -2.72 13.80
N ASP A 174 7.70 -2.80 13.08
CA ASP A 174 8.69 -1.72 13.08
C ASP A 174 8.18 -0.48 12.34
N MET A 175 7.46 -0.66 11.23
CA MET A 175 6.85 0.46 10.49
C MET A 175 5.78 1.18 11.33
N PHE A 176 5.02 0.43 12.13
CA PHE A 176 4.00 1.00 13.02
C PHE A 176 4.64 1.68 14.23
N LYS A 177 5.68 1.07 14.80
CA LYS A 177 6.48 1.68 15.87
C LYS A 177 7.15 2.96 15.41
N ASP A 178 7.78 2.97 14.23
CA ASP A 178 8.40 4.15 13.63
C ASP A 178 7.40 5.30 13.42
N PHE A 179 6.18 4.97 13.00
CA PHE A 179 5.14 5.98 12.85
C PHE A 179 4.72 6.56 14.20
N ILE A 180 4.43 5.70 15.19
CA ILE A 180 4.07 6.13 16.55
C ILE A 180 5.25 6.90 17.17
N PHE A 181 6.47 6.40 17.04
CA PHE A 181 7.67 7.02 17.55
C PHE A 181 7.89 8.42 16.95
N LYS A 182 7.70 8.60 15.64
CA LYS A 182 7.75 9.93 15.01
C LYS A 182 6.65 10.87 15.47
N ILE A 183 5.46 10.37 15.76
CA ILE A 183 4.39 11.18 16.38
C ILE A 183 4.71 11.52 17.83
N CYS A 184 5.33 10.59 18.58
CA CYS A 184 5.67 10.76 19.99
C CYS A 184 7.00 11.48 20.20
N LEU A 185 8.02 11.25 19.35
CA LEU A 185 9.37 11.85 19.51
C LEU A 185 9.49 13.29 19.01
N LEU A 186 8.58 13.78 18.19
CA LEU A 186 8.41 15.23 18.11
C LEU A 186 8.00 15.83 19.49
N TYR A 187 7.89 14.94 20.49
CA TYR A 187 7.54 15.27 21.87
C TYR A 187 8.75 15.38 22.82
N THR A 188 9.88 14.71 22.53
CA THR A 188 11.01 14.64 23.46
C THR A 188 12.22 15.45 23.05
N SER A 189 12.29 15.97 21.81
CA SER A 189 13.42 16.78 21.36
C SER A 189 13.43 18.19 21.93
N ASP A 190 12.29 18.70 22.43
CA ASP A 190 12.23 20.01 23.10
C ASP A 190 12.68 19.95 24.57
N ALA A 191 12.87 18.74 25.14
CA ALA A 191 13.29 18.58 26.55
C ALA A 191 14.80 18.32 26.72
N ALA A 192 15.54 18.12 25.62
CA ALA A 192 16.97 17.83 25.66
C ALA A 192 17.88 19.05 25.41
N ASP A 193 17.33 20.16 24.90
CA ASP A 193 18.10 21.37 24.60
C ASP A 193 18.13 22.40 25.76
N ASP A 194 17.45 22.13 26.88
CA ASP A 194 17.46 23.01 28.05
C ASP A 194 18.48 22.62 29.15
N GLN A 195 19.42 21.70 28.85
CA GLN A 195 20.53 21.38 29.76
C GLN A 195 21.86 21.28 29.01
N ALA A 196 22.36 22.42 28.52
CA ALA A 196 23.80 22.60 28.21
C ALA A 196 24.18 24.06 28.40
#